data_007f0f601505e955e7229f8b42761c1c
#
_entry.id   007f0f601505e955e7229f8b42761c1c
#
_cell.length_a   1.000
_cell.length_b   1.000
_cell.length_c   1.000
_cell.angle_alpha   90.00
_cell.angle_beta   90.00
_cell.angle_gamma   90.00
#
_symmetry.space_group_name_H-M   'P 1'
#
loop_
_entity.id
_entity.type
_entity.pdbx_description
1 polymer ?
#
loop_
_entity_poly.entity_id
_entity_poly.type
_entity_poly.pdbx_seq_one_letter_code
_entity_poly.pdbx_strand_id
1 'polypeptide(L)'
;MLKKILIITQTQGYLMLSLKEKFEEAGYFVTSVKADTDEISKTEEDICAILIYGDEQLIEKKPALVFVKDWASEHDIPVFATGSGDELQEIESSVGSHIVRQKFMRPLNVNSMVESIDHYVQKFGFQTKKKILVVDDSGAMLRNVKGWLEDHYQVVLANSGAMAIKYLATDRPDLVLLDYEMPIVDGKQVLGMIRAEKEFADMPVIFLTSKDDKESVLQVMSLKPDGYLLKTLEPAKIIQAIDDFFEKQKGKNHA
;
A
#
# COMPACT_ATOMS: atom_id res chain seq x y z
N MET A 1 -5.83 -7.47 13.14
CA MET A 1 -5.26 -8.21 12.01
C MET A 1 -4.01 -8.92 12.49
N LEU A 2 -3.86 -10.20 12.23
CA LEU A 2 -2.70 -11.01 12.64
C LEU A 2 -1.55 -10.66 11.69
N LYS A 3 -0.46 -10.13 12.24
CA LYS A 3 0.72 -9.73 11.46
C LYS A 3 1.52 -10.97 11.07
N LYS A 4 1.62 -11.28 9.76
CA LYS A 4 2.33 -12.44 9.25
C LYS A 4 3.66 -12.06 8.62
N ILE A 5 4.73 -12.76 8.98
CA ILE A 5 6.04 -12.67 8.33
C ILE A 5 6.24 -13.90 7.46
N LEU A 6 6.58 -13.69 6.19
CA LEU A 6 6.98 -14.74 5.29
C LEU A 6 8.51 -14.85 5.27
N ILE A 7 9.04 -16.04 5.58
CA ILE A 7 10.46 -16.33 5.45
C ILE A 7 10.67 -17.21 4.22
N ILE A 8 11.50 -16.75 3.29
CA ILE A 8 11.89 -17.51 2.10
C ILE A 8 13.28 -18.08 2.33
N THR A 9 13.40 -19.41 2.32
CA THR A 9 14.65 -20.11 2.64
C THR A 9 14.71 -21.47 1.95
N GLN A 10 15.90 -21.95 1.62
CA GLN A 10 16.14 -23.34 1.19
C GLN A 10 16.57 -24.24 2.33
N THR A 11 17.02 -23.66 3.44
CA THR A 11 17.53 -24.40 4.59
C THR A 11 16.56 -24.41 5.76
N GLN A 12 16.50 -25.56 6.45
CA GLN A 12 15.84 -25.72 7.75
C GLN A 12 16.90 -26.04 8.79
N GLY A 13 17.31 -25.04 9.55
CA GLY A 13 18.33 -25.19 10.56
C GLY A 13 17.94 -24.54 11.89
N TYR A 14 18.79 -24.72 12.91
CA TYR A 14 18.56 -24.15 14.25
C TYR A 14 18.31 -22.63 14.22
N LEU A 15 19.01 -21.90 13.36
CA LEU A 15 18.84 -20.46 13.22
C LEU A 15 17.43 -20.09 12.71
N MET A 16 16.87 -20.89 11.80
CA MET A 16 15.51 -20.69 11.31
C MET A 16 14.47 -20.90 12.41
N LEU A 17 14.67 -21.93 13.24
CA LEU A 17 13.80 -22.16 14.40
C LEU A 17 13.87 -21.00 15.40
N SER A 18 15.08 -20.52 15.69
CA SER A 18 15.30 -19.38 16.58
C SER A 18 14.67 -18.08 16.02
N LEU A 19 14.76 -17.84 14.71
CA LEU A 19 14.13 -16.72 14.06
C LEU A 19 12.61 -16.78 14.18
N LYS A 20 12.04 -17.96 13.89
CA LYS A 20 10.59 -18.18 13.99
C LYS A 20 10.11 -17.92 15.43
N GLU A 21 10.77 -18.54 16.42
CA GLU A 21 10.43 -18.37 17.84
C GLU A 21 10.49 -16.90 18.25
N LYS A 22 11.51 -16.14 17.86
CA LYS A 22 11.67 -14.74 18.22
C LYS A 22 10.64 -13.83 17.55
N PHE A 23 10.25 -14.09 16.31
CA PHE A 23 9.14 -13.37 15.66
C PHE A 23 7.79 -13.71 16.31
N GLU A 24 7.57 -14.98 16.71
CA GLU A 24 6.34 -15.38 17.42
C GLU A 24 6.28 -14.72 18.82
N GLU A 25 7.41 -14.62 19.54
CA GLU A 25 7.50 -13.85 20.80
C GLU A 25 7.18 -12.36 20.59
N ALA A 26 7.54 -11.78 19.44
CA ALA A 26 7.21 -10.41 19.07
C ALA A 26 5.76 -10.24 18.56
N GLY A 27 4.95 -11.30 18.56
CA GLY A 27 3.54 -11.27 18.22
C GLY A 27 3.22 -11.43 16.73
N TYR A 28 4.15 -12.02 15.95
CA TYR A 28 3.96 -12.31 14.54
C TYR A 28 3.57 -13.76 14.30
N PHE A 29 2.76 -14.01 13.27
CA PHE A 29 2.68 -15.33 12.66
C PHE A 29 3.81 -15.50 11.66
N VAL A 30 4.48 -16.66 11.68
CA VAL A 30 5.61 -16.91 10.79
C VAL A 30 5.32 -18.10 9.88
N THR A 31 5.34 -17.85 8.59
CA THR A 31 5.29 -18.89 7.56
C THR A 31 6.65 -18.95 6.86
N SER A 32 7.20 -20.15 6.68
CA SER A 32 8.41 -20.36 5.90
C SER A 32 8.11 -21.21 4.66
N VAL A 33 8.61 -20.76 3.51
CA VAL A 33 8.47 -21.44 2.23
C VAL A 33 9.82 -21.54 1.54
N LYS A 34 9.94 -22.47 0.61
CA LYS A 34 11.11 -22.54 -0.28
C LYS A 34 11.06 -21.42 -1.31
N ALA A 35 12.22 -21.08 -1.87
CA ALA A 35 12.33 -20.17 -3.00
C ALA A 35 11.81 -20.86 -4.28
N ASP A 36 10.51 -21.01 -4.35
CA ASP A 36 9.75 -21.61 -5.46
C ASP A 36 8.52 -20.74 -5.71
N THR A 37 8.28 -20.40 -6.98
CA THR A 37 7.20 -19.49 -7.37
C THR A 37 5.82 -20.01 -6.99
N ASP A 38 5.61 -21.34 -7.12
CA ASP A 38 4.34 -21.98 -6.79
C ASP A 38 4.10 -22.07 -5.28
N GLU A 39 5.16 -22.23 -4.48
CA GLU A 39 5.05 -22.21 -3.02
C GLU A 39 4.79 -20.79 -2.52
N ILE A 40 5.49 -19.79 -3.07
CA ILE A 40 5.32 -18.38 -2.68
C ILE A 40 3.93 -17.86 -3.07
N SER A 41 3.44 -18.17 -4.28
CA SER A 41 2.13 -17.72 -4.77
C SER A 41 0.93 -18.30 -3.99
N LYS A 42 1.12 -19.43 -3.31
CA LYS A 42 0.10 -20.04 -2.44
C LYS A 42 0.06 -19.44 -1.03
N THR A 43 0.98 -18.55 -0.71
CA THR A 43 0.94 -17.87 0.59
C THR A 43 -0.25 -16.92 0.63
N GLU A 44 -0.96 -16.95 1.76
CA GLU A 44 -2.17 -16.15 1.96
C GLU A 44 -1.87 -14.64 1.90
N GLU A 45 -2.86 -13.88 1.53
CA GLU A 45 -2.91 -12.42 1.70
C GLU A 45 -2.67 -12.05 3.18
N ASP A 46 -2.15 -10.96 3.55
CA ASP A 46 -1.83 -10.46 4.92
C ASP A 46 -0.37 -10.60 5.37
N ILE A 47 0.58 -10.69 4.43
CA ILE A 47 2.02 -10.70 4.77
C ILE A 47 2.51 -9.28 5.03
N CYS A 48 3.03 -9.04 6.25
CA CYS A 48 3.53 -7.72 6.67
C CYS A 48 5.00 -7.46 6.35
N ALA A 49 5.76 -8.52 6.14
CA ALA A 49 7.15 -8.43 5.74
C ALA A 49 7.60 -9.76 5.14
N ILE A 50 8.53 -9.69 4.21
CA ILE A 50 9.23 -10.84 3.65
C ILE A 50 10.68 -10.80 4.16
N LEU A 51 11.15 -11.91 4.73
CA LEU A 51 12.55 -12.12 5.07
C LEU A 51 13.15 -13.17 4.13
N ILE A 52 14.09 -12.77 3.30
CA ILE A 52 14.87 -13.69 2.46
C ILE A 52 16.09 -14.14 3.25
N TYR A 53 16.15 -15.44 3.55
CA TYR A 53 17.27 -16.06 4.19
C TYR A 53 18.23 -16.61 3.13
N GLY A 54 19.30 -15.85 2.84
CA GLY A 54 20.28 -16.18 1.82
C GLY A 54 21.11 -17.41 2.20
N ASP A 55 21.29 -18.28 1.25
CA ASP A 55 22.25 -19.39 1.23
C ASP A 55 22.63 -19.70 -0.23
N GLU A 56 23.66 -20.53 -0.44
CA GLU A 56 24.14 -20.90 -1.78
C GLU A 56 23.05 -21.49 -2.67
N GLN A 57 22.10 -22.23 -2.12
CA GLN A 57 21.03 -22.85 -2.89
C GLN A 57 19.94 -21.84 -3.26
N LEU A 58 19.68 -20.85 -2.40
CA LEU A 58 18.66 -19.84 -2.62
C LEU A 58 19.07 -18.87 -3.74
N ILE A 59 20.34 -18.45 -3.79
CA ILE A 59 20.81 -17.50 -4.81
C ILE A 59 20.74 -18.07 -6.23
N GLU A 60 20.74 -19.39 -6.38
CA GLU A 60 20.50 -20.06 -7.67
C GLU A 60 19.04 -19.97 -8.13
N LYS A 61 18.11 -19.66 -7.22
CA LYS A 61 16.66 -19.57 -7.48
C LYS A 61 16.24 -18.20 -8.01
N LYS A 62 16.95 -17.65 -9.00
CA LYS A 62 16.66 -16.35 -9.60
C LYS A 62 15.22 -16.11 -10.01
N PRO A 63 14.50 -17.06 -10.64
CA PRO A 63 13.09 -16.87 -10.99
C PRO A 63 12.20 -16.58 -9.78
N ALA A 64 12.43 -17.26 -8.65
CA ALA A 64 11.69 -17.03 -7.41
C ALA A 64 12.01 -15.67 -6.78
N LEU A 65 13.27 -15.23 -6.84
CA LEU A 65 13.66 -13.91 -6.35
C LEU A 65 13.06 -12.78 -7.20
N VAL A 66 12.98 -12.95 -8.52
CA VAL A 66 12.30 -12.01 -9.42
C VAL A 66 10.79 -11.99 -9.13
N PHE A 67 10.18 -13.15 -8.91
CA PHE A 67 8.78 -13.21 -8.51
C PHE A 67 8.53 -12.45 -7.19
N VAL A 68 9.39 -12.63 -6.18
CA VAL A 68 9.32 -11.88 -4.91
C VAL A 68 9.42 -10.38 -5.14
N LYS A 69 10.31 -9.94 -6.05
CA LYS A 69 10.43 -8.53 -6.43
C LYS A 69 9.11 -7.97 -6.93
N ASP A 70 8.52 -8.63 -7.94
CA ASP A 70 7.31 -8.15 -8.59
C ASP A 70 6.13 -8.16 -7.61
N TRP A 71 5.98 -9.26 -6.88
CA TRP A 71 4.92 -9.43 -5.87
C TRP A 71 5.03 -8.44 -4.71
N ALA A 72 6.24 -8.27 -4.14
CA ALA A 72 6.47 -7.31 -3.06
C ALA A 72 6.23 -5.86 -3.50
N SER A 73 6.57 -5.52 -4.76
CA SER A 73 6.30 -4.21 -5.34
C SER A 73 4.81 -3.96 -5.56
N GLU A 74 4.09 -4.95 -6.07
CA GLU A 74 2.65 -4.85 -6.35
C GLU A 74 1.84 -4.67 -5.07
N HIS A 75 2.25 -5.33 -3.98
CA HIS A 75 1.54 -5.32 -2.69
C HIS A 75 2.17 -4.41 -1.63
N ASP A 76 3.22 -3.65 -2.00
CA ASP A 76 3.97 -2.75 -1.11
C ASP A 76 4.51 -3.45 0.17
N ILE A 77 4.93 -4.72 0.02
CA ILE A 77 5.44 -5.54 1.13
C ILE A 77 6.94 -5.25 1.33
N PRO A 78 7.39 -4.82 2.52
CA PRO A 78 8.81 -4.62 2.77
C PRO A 78 9.59 -5.93 2.74
N VAL A 79 10.70 -5.93 2.02
CA VAL A 79 11.60 -7.08 1.93
C VAL A 79 12.86 -6.83 2.75
N PHE A 80 13.24 -7.81 3.53
CA PHE A 80 14.47 -7.88 4.30
C PHE A 80 15.30 -9.06 3.82
N ALA A 81 16.61 -8.96 3.91
CA ALA A 81 17.50 -10.03 3.51
C ALA A 81 18.57 -10.31 4.58
N THR A 82 18.94 -11.57 4.76
CA THR A 82 20.06 -11.97 5.58
C THR A 82 20.93 -12.97 4.86
N GLY A 83 22.26 -12.90 5.07
CA GLY A 83 23.22 -13.76 4.39
C GLY A 83 24.67 -13.33 4.61
N SER A 84 25.59 -13.97 3.90
CA SER A 84 26.97 -13.47 3.70
C SER A 84 26.97 -12.25 2.78
N GLY A 85 28.10 -11.57 2.64
CA GLY A 85 28.24 -10.41 1.76
C GLY A 85 27.86 -10.71 0.32
N ASP A 86 28.34 -11.81 -0.24
CA ASP A 86 28.11 -12.23 -1.61
C ASP A 86 26.64 -12.62 -1.86
N GLU A 87 26.04 -13.35 -0.91
CA GLU A 87 24.63 -13.73 -0.97
C GLU A 87 23.71 -12.51 -0.92
N LEU A 88 24.00 -11.54 -0.06
CA LEU A 88 23.23 -10.30 0.04
C LEU A 88 23.34 -9.46 -1.22
N GLN A 89 24.50 -9.43 -1.87
CA GLN A 89 24.69 -8.73 -3.14
C GLN A 89 23.89 -9.40 -4.26
N GLU A 90 23.85 -10.73 -4.33
CA GLU A 90 23.10 -11.46 -5.33
C GLU A 90 21.58 -11.34 -5.13
N ILE A 91 21.11 -11.39 -3.87
CA ILE A 91 19.71 -11.13 -3.54
C ILE A 91 19.32 -9.71 -3.97
N GLU A 92 20.14 -8.70 -3.63
CA GLU A 92 19.87 -7.31 -3.98
C GLU A 92 19.88 -7.09 -5.51
N SER A 93 20.74 -7.76 -6.25
CA SER A 93 20.77 -7.70 -7.71
C SER A 93 19.52 -8.27 -8.35
N SER A 94 18.93 -9.32 -7.75
CA SER A 94 17.75 -10.02 -8.26
C SER A 94 16.43 -9.37 -7.84
N VAL A 95 16.34 -8.91 -6.59
CA VAL A 95 15.13 -8.31 -6.00
C VAL A 95 15.08 -6.80 -6.24
N GLY A 96 16.23 -6.14 -6.26
CA GLY A 96 16.35 -4.68 -6.43
C GLY A 96 16.65 -3.96 -5.12
N SER A 97 17.62 -3.04 -5.16
CA SER A 97 18.09 -2.29 -3.99
C SER A 97 17.03 -1.38 -3.37
N HIS A 98 16.04 -0.94 -4.16
CA HIS A 98 14.94 -0.10 -3.71
C HIS A 98 13.83 -0.88 -3.00
N ILE A 99 13.80 -2.21 -3.13
CA ILE A 99 12.79 -3.10 -2.50
C ILE A 99 13.33 -3.68 -1.20
N VAL A 100 14.61 -4.08 -1.17
CA VAL A 100 15.27 -4.58 0.04
C VAL A 100 15.49 -3.41 1.01
N ARG A 101 14.66 -3.34 2.05
CA ARG A 101 14.67 -2.23 3.03
C ARG A 101 15.87 -2.26 3.96
N GLN A 102 16.29 -3.47 4.35
CA GLN A 102 17.44 -3.65 5.21
C GLN A 102 18.10 -5.03 5.00
N LYS A 103 19.41 -5.06 5.12
CA LYS A 103 20.23 -6.27 5.00
C LYS A 103 20.91 -6.58 6.32
N PHE A 104 20.93 -7.85 6.70
CA PHE A 104 21.55 -8.34 7.92
C PHE A 104 22.64 -9.34 7.57
N MET A 105 23.89 -8.93 7.77
CA MET A 105 25.06 -9.76 7.47
C MET A 105 25.31 -10.78 8.57
N ARG A 106 25.70 -11.99 8.20
CA ARG A 106 26.14 -13.00 9.17
C ARG A 106 27.55 -12.70 9.70
N PRO A 107 27.89 -12.97 10.99
CA PRO A 107 27.06 -13.64 11.99
C PRO A 107 25.93 -12.78 12.52
N LEU A 108 24.71 -13.37 12.67
CA LEU A 108 23.49 -12.69 13.03
C LEU A 108 23.30 -12.54 14.53
N ASN A 109 22.91 -11.35 14.96
CA ASN A 109 22.22 -11.17 16.22
C ASN A 109 20.71 -11.24 15.96
N VAL A 110 20.09 -12.39 16.26
CA VAL A 110 18.68 -12.66 15.98
C VAL A 110 17.76 -11.64 16.67
N ASN A 111 18.01 -11.31 17.93
CA ASN A 111 17.19 -10.36 18.67
C ASN A 111 17.23 -8.98 18.03
N SER A 112 18.42 -8.46 17.75
CA SER A 112 18.58 -7.15 17.10
C SER A 112 17.96 -7.10 15.71
N MET A 113 18.01 -8.20 14.95
CA MET A 113 17.36 -8.27 13.64
C MET A 113 15.83 -8.25 13.78
N VAL A 114 15.26 -9.04 14.67
CA VAL A 114 13.80 -9.09 14.93
C VAL A 114 13.32 -7.74 15.43
N GLU A 115 14.02 -7.11 16.38
CA GLU A 115 13.70 -5.75 16.86
C GLU A 115 13.75 -4.72 15.73
N SER A 116 14.71 -4.80 14.82
CA SER A 116 14.83 -3.88 13.69
C SER A 116 13.70 -4.05 12.70
N ILE A 117 13.33 -5.30 12.38
CA ILE A 117 12.20 -5.61 11.51
C ILE A 117 10.88 -5.21 12.18
N ASP A 118 10.70 -5.52 13.47
CA ASP A 118 9.51 -5.11 14.22
C ASP A 118 9.38 -3.59 14.24
N HIS A 119 10.45 -2.85 14.56
CA HIS A 119 10.45 -1.39 14.52
C HIS A 119 10.05 -0.86 13.14
N TYR A 120 10.59 -1.44 12.06
CA TYR A 120 10.22 -1.07 10.69
C TYR A 120 8.74 -1.34 10.44
N VAL A 121 8.26 -2.55 10.77
CA VAL A 121 6.86 -2.94 10.59
C VAL A 121 5.89 -2.11 11.46
N GLN A 122 6.28 -1.73 12.68
CA GLN A 122 5.47 -0.84 13.53
C GLN A 122 5.41 0.59 12.97
N LYS A 123 6.52 1.09 12.43
CA LYS A 123 6.64 2.46 11.92
C LYS A 123 6.10 2.61 10.50
N PHE A 124 6.32 1.63 9.65
CA PHE A 124 6.00 1.67 8.22
C PHE A 124 5.15 0.48 7.75
N GLY A 125 5.02 -0.59 8.56
CA GLY A 125 4.42 -1.85 8.19
C GLY A 125 2.92 -1.87 8.36
N PHE A 126 2.25 -2.39 7.34
CA PHE A 126 0.80 -2.41 7.17
C PHE A 126 0.11 -1.03 7.25
N GLN A 127 0.71 -0.05 6.71
CA GLN A 127 -0.08 0.77 5.84
C GLN A 127 -0.05 0.07 4.48
N THR A 128 -0.94 -0.88 4.22
CA THR A 128 -1.47 -0.98 2.85
C THR A 128 -1.69 0.46 2.48
N LYS A 129 -0.93 0.97 1.51
CA LYS A 129 -1.10 2.36 1.08
C LYS A 129 -2.58 2.56 0.97
N LYS A 130 -3.12 3.54 1.69
CA LYS A 130 -4.54 3.84 1.60
C LYS A 130 -4.91 3.96 0.13
N LYS A 131 -5.95 3.26 -0.30
CA LYS A 131 -6.37 3.20 -1.69
C LYS A 131 -7.21 4.43 -2.01
N ILE A 132 -6.76 5.22 -2.96
CA ILE A 132 -7.44 6.43 -3.41
C ILE A 132 -7.94 6.23 -4.85
N LEU A 133 -9.25 6.32 -5.04
CA LEU A 133 -9.84 6.39 -6.37
C LEU A 133 -9.86 7.85 -6.82
N VAL A 134 -9.14 8.17 -7.89
CA VAL A 134 -9.14 9.49 -8.51
C VAL A 134 -10.05 9.49 -9.72
N VAL A 135 -11.05 10.37 -9.74
CA VAL A 135 -12.06 10.47 -10.77
C VAL A 135 -11.99 11.83 -11.43
N ASP A 136 -11.62 11.88 -12.71
CA ASP A 136 -11.44 13.13 -13.48
C ASP A 136 -11.51 12.80 -14.98
N ASP A 137 -12.21 13.56 -15.80
CA ASP A 137 -12.31 13.31 -17.24
C ASP A 137 -11.03 13.69 -18.00
N SER A 138 -10.15 14.48 -17.40
CA SER A 138 -8.85 14.85 -17.97
C SER A 138 -7.80 13.79 -17.71
N GLY A 139 -7.43 13.04 -18.75
CA GLY A 139 -6.33 12.06 -18.65
C GLY A 139 -4.98 12.67 -18.27
N ALA A 140 -4.76 13.97 -18.55
CA ALA A 140 -3.55 14.68 -18.08
C ALA A 140 -3.61 14.91 -16.58
N MET A 141 -4.76 15.31 -16.03
CA MET A 141 -4.96 15.51 -14.60
C MET A 141 -4.84 14.20 -13.82
N LEU A 142 -5.43 13.13 -14.32
CA LEU A 142 -5.28 11.79 -13.73
C LEU A 142 -3.81 11.37 -13.60
N ARG A 143 -3.00 11.57 -14.65
CA ARG A 143 -1.55 11.27 -14.60
C ARG A 143 -0.80 12.14 -13.59
N ASN A 144 -1.12 13.42 -13.54
CA ASN A 144 -0.49 14.35 -12.60
C ASN A 144 -0.79 13.96 -11.15
N VAL A 145 -2.07 13.77 -10.82
CA VAL A 145 -2.50 13.37 -9.46
C VAL A 145 -1.91 12.01 -9.08
N LYS A 146 -1.88 11.05 -10.02
CA LYS A 146 -1.20 9.77 -9.77
C LYS A 146 0.27 10.01 -9.41
N GLY A 147 1.02 10.76 -10.20
CA GLY A 147 2.44 11.04 -9.95
C GLY A 147 2.70 11.79 -8.63
N TRP A 148 1.73 12.59 -8.13
CA TRP A 148 1.84 13.23 -6.82
C TRP A 148 1.60 12.26 -5.66
N LEU A 149 0.71 11.27 -5.83
CA LEU A 149 0.19 10.46 -4.74
C LEU A 149 0.80 9.05 -4.67
N GLU A 150 1.35 8.51 -5.76
CA GLU A 150 1.76 7.08 -5.85
C GLU A 150 2.89 6.69 -4.87
N ASP A 151 3.71 7.64 -4.43
CA ASP A 151 4.70 7.39 -3.39
C ASP A 151 4.08 7.18 -2.00
N HIS A 152 2.89 7.75 -1.75
CA HIS A 152 2.20 7.75 -0.45
C HIS A 152 0.98 6.82 -0.42
N TYR A 153 0.31 6.63 -1.56
CA TYR A 153 -1.00 5.98 -1.68
C TYR A 153 -1.05 5.00 -2.84
N GLN A 154 -1.91 3.99 -2.74
CA GLN A 154 -2.30 3.18 -3.88
C GLN A 154 -3.33 3.96 -4.70
N VAL A 155 -2.99 4.35 -5.94
CA VAL A 155 -3.84 5.22 -6.77
C VAL A 155 -4.52 4.43 -7.86
N VAL A 156 -5.85 4.47 -7.86
CA VAL A 156 -6.70 3.92 -8.92
C VAL A 156 -7.31 5.08 -9.70
N LEU A 157 -7.38 4.97 -11.02
CA LEU A 157 -7.84 6.04 -11.90
C LEU A 157 -9.16 5.69 -12.58
N ALA A 158 -10.10 6.60 -12.56
CA ALA A 158 -11.34 6.53 -13.35
C ALA A 158 -11.50 7.81 -14.17
N ASN A 159 -11.67 7.69 -15.49
CA ASN A 159 -11.80 8.83 -16.40
C ASN A 159 -13.24 9.29 -16.59
N SER A 160 -14.17 8.82 -15.79
CA SER A 160 -15.58 9.21 -15.82
C SER A 160 -16.32 8.74 -14.57
N GLY A 161 -17.46 9.38 -14.27
CA GLY A 161 -18.36 8.94 -13.19
C GLY A 161 -18.84 7.49 -13.36
N ALA A 162 -19.12 7.06 -14.58
CA ALA A 162 -19.54 5.68 -14.87
C ALA A 162 -18.44 4.66 -14.54
N MET A 163 -17.18 4.98 -14.86
CA MET A 163 -16.04 4.13 -14.49
C MET A 163 -15.83 4.08 -12.97
N ALA A 164 -16.03 5.21 -12.28
CA ALA A 164 -15.95 5.26 -10.82
C ALA A 164 -17.00 4.33 -10.17
N ILE A 165 -18.27 4.43 -10.58
CA ILE A 165 -19.34 3.57 -10.04
C ILE A 165 -19.07 2.08 -10.36
N LYS A 166 -18.61 1.78 -11.59
CA LYS A 166 -18.23 0.41 -11.95
C LYS A 166 -17.11 -0.15 -11.06
N TYR A 167 -16.10 0.66 -10.75
CA TYR A 167 -15.00 0.27 -9.86
C TYR A 167 -15.53 0.01 -8.44
N LEU A 168 -16.35 0.91 -7.89
CA LEU A 168 -16.93 0.75 -6.56
C LEU A 168 -17.79 -0.52 -6.41
N ALA A 169 -18.37 -1.02 -7.48
CA ALA A 169 -19.11 -2.28 -7.47
C ALA A 169 -18.20 -3.53 -7.32
N THR A 170 -16.90 -3.41 -7.51
CA THR A 170 -15.93 -4.53 -7.46
C THR A 170 -14.89 -4.40 -6.38
N ASP A 171 -14.61 -3.17 -5.92
CA ASP A 171 -13.56 -2.88 -4.93
C ASP A 171 -13.91 -1.60 -4.14
N ARG A 172 -13.39 -1.49 -2.91
CA ARG A 172 -13.65 -0.37 -2.01
C ARG A 172 -12.36 0.42 -1.75
N PRO A 173 -12.24 1.66 -2.26
CA PRO A 173 -11.14 2.55 -1.89
C PRO A 173 -11.36 3.12 -0.48
N ASP A 174 -10.28 3.61 0.15
CA ASP A 174 -10.36 4.34 1.42
C ASP A 174 -10.81 5.79 1.26
N LEU A 175 -10.63 6.36 0.05
CA LEU A 175 -11.00 7.72 -0.29
C LEU A 175 -11.28 7.84 -1.80
N VAL A 176 -12.27 8.64 -2.16
CA VAL A 176 -12.51 9.08 -3.54
C VAL A 176 -12.12 10.54 -3.67
N LEU A 177 -11.17 10.85 -4.56
CA LEU A 177 -10.91 12.21 -5.05
C LEU A 177 -11.71 12.41 -6.32
N LEU A 178 -12.67 13.31 -6.29
CA LEU A 178 -13.69 13.44 -7.31
C LEU A 178 -13.67 14.83 -7.95
N ASP A 179 -13.52 14.88 -9.27
CA ASP A 179 -13.73 16.15 -9.96
C ASP A 179 -15.22 16.53 -9.95
N TYR A 180 -15.44 17.83 -9.84
CA TYR A 180 -16.78 18.39 -9.83
C TYR A 180 -17.41 18.47 -11.23
N GLU A 181 -16.63 18.88 -12.22
CA GLU A 181 -17.07 19.06 -13.60
C GLU A 181 -16.59 17.94 -14.49
N MET A 182 -17.48 17.06 -14.84
CA MET A 182 -17.24 15.98 -15.81
C MET A 182 -18.42 15.89 -16.78
N PRO A 183 -18.18 15.51 -18.05
CA PRO A 183 -19.22 15.32 -19.03
C PRO A 183 -20.12 14.13 -18.67
N ILE A 184 -21.39 14.21 -19.08
CA ILE A 184 -22.43 13.18 -18.97
C ILE A 184 -22.90 12.97 -17.52
N VAL A 185 -21.99 12.60 -16.61
CA VAL A 185 -22.28 12.41 -15.18
C VAL A 185 -21.30 13.26 -14.39
N ASP A 186 -21.79 14.36 -13.82
CA ASP A 186 -20.98 15.28 -13.04
C ASP A 186 -20.65 14.74 -11.63
N GLY A 187 -19.71 15.39 -10.95
CA GLY A 187 -19.27 14.95 -9.61
C GLY A 187 -20.39 14.96 -8.57
N LYS A 188 -21.38 15.87 -8.67
CA LYS A 188 -22.55 15.87 -7.77
C LYS A 188 -23.38 14.61 -7.94
N GLN A 189 -23.63 14.23 -9.20
CA GLN A 189 -24.38 13.02 -9.51
C GLN A 189 -23.66 11.77 -9.03
N VAL A 190 -22.33 11.71 -9.22
CA VAL A 190 -21.50 10.59 -8.70
C VAL A 190 -21.60 10.52 -7.18
N LEU A 191 -21.43 11.64 -6.47
CA LEU A 191 -21.57 11.66 -5.00
C LEU A 191 -22.98 11.27 -4.57
N GLY A 192 -24.01 11.74 -5.27
CA GLY A 192 -25.39 11.35 -5.03
C GLY A 192 -25.62 9.84 -5.17
N MET A 193 -25.04 9.21 -6.20
CA MET A 193 -25.10 7.76 -6.41
C MET A 193 -24.37 7.02 -5.27
N ILE A 194 -23.15 7.45 -4.88
CA ILE A 194 -22.40 6.87 -3.77
C ILE A 194 -23.22 6.93 -2.47
N ARG A 195 -23.85 8.05 -2.17
CA ARG A 195 -24.65 8.23 -0.93
C ARG A 195 -25.99 7.47 -0.96
N ALA A 196 -26.53 7.15 -2.13
CA ALA A 196 -27.77 6.39 -2.28
C ALA A 196 -27.59 4.89 -2.02
N GLU A 197 -26.38 4.35 -2.24
CA GLU A 197 -26.07 2.95 -2.03
C GLU A 197 -25.64 2.70 -0.60
N LYS A 198 -26.36 1.84 0.13
CA LYS A 198 -26.07 1.55 1.56
C LYS A 198 -24.65 1.09 1.82
N GLU A 199 -24.07 0.37 0.88
CA GLU A 199 -22.71 -0.18 0.96
C GLU A 199 -21.62 0.91 0.90
N PHE A 200 -21.92 2.04 0.23
CA PHE A 200 -20.98 3.14 -0.01
C PHE A 200 -21.39 4.46 0.64
N ALA A 201 -22.51 4.49 1.36
CA ALA A 201 -23.06 5.74 1.90
C ALA A 201 -22.09 6.49 2.83
N ASP A 202 -21.20 5.77 3.51
CA ASP A 202 -20.16 6.28 4.40
C ASP A 202 -18.77 6.44 3.72
N MET A 203 -18.69 6.15 2.40
CA MET A 203 -17.45 6.30 1.63
C MET A 203 -16.95 7.73 1.69
N PRO A 204 -15.69 7.96 2.11
CA PRO A 204 -15.11 9.28 2.10
C PRO A 204 -14.95 9.82 0.68
N VAL A 205 -15.42 11.05 0.46
CA VAL A 205 -15.32 11.74 -0.83
C VAL A 205 -14.80 13.16 -0.61
N ILE A 206 -13.66 13.48 -1.22
CA ILE A 206 -13.10 14.83 -1.28
C ILE A 206 -13.19 15.31 -2.74
N PHE A 207 -13.77 16.49 -2.95
CA PHE A 207 -13.72 17.10 -4.27
C PHE A 207 -12.34 17.68 -4.56
N LEU A 208 -11.80 17.34 -5.74
CA LEU A 208 -10.58 17.94 -6.27
C LEU A 208 -10.93 18.62 -7.59
N THR A 209 -11.08 19.93 -7.60
CA THR A 209 -11.71 20.68 -8.69
C THR A 209 -10.99 21.99 -9.01
N SER A 210 -11.24 22.51 -10.21
CA SER A 210 -10.79 23.85 -10.63
C SER A 210 -11.68 24.98 -10.14
N LYS A 211 -12.87 24.66 -9.62
CA LYS A 211 -13.85 25.65 -9.18
C LYS A 211 -13.45 26.26 -7.83
N ASP A 212 -13.32 27.55 -7.79
CA ASP A 212 -13.00 28.35 -6.59
C ASP A 212 -14.12 29.37 -6.22
N ASP A 213 -15.19 29.42 -7.00
CA ASP A 213 -16.29 30.32 -6.75
C ASP A 213 -17.18 29.85 -5.58
N LYS A 214 -17.65 30.81 -4.79
CA LYS A 214 -18.43 30.54 -3.58
C LYS A 214 -19.73 29.77 -3.83
N GLU A 215 -20.36 29.99 -4.98
CA GLU A 215 -21.64 29.36 -5.30
C GLU A 215 -21.48 27.86 -5.57
N SER A 216 -20.48 27.48 -6.34
CA SER A 216 -20.12 26.08 -6.58
C SER A 216 -19.72 25.38 -5.28
N VAL A 217 -18.91 26.02 -4.44
CA VAL A 217 -18.51 25.48 -3.12
C VAL A 217 -19.73 25.23 -2.23
N LEU A 218 -20.67 26.20 -2.14
CA LEU A 218 -21.88 26.05 -1.31
C LEU A 218 -22.79 24.91 -1.82
N GLN A 219 -22.93 24.76 -3.13
CA GLN A 219 -23.71 23.66 -3.72
C GLN A 219 -23.09 22.30 -3.39
N VAL A 220 -21.76 22.18 -3.47
CA VAL A 220 -21.02 20.95 -3.12
C VAL A 220 -21.19 20.62 -1.65
N MET A 221 -21.03 21.60 -0.77
CA MET A 221 -21.14 21.41 0.68
C MET A 221 -22.52 20.93 1.13
N SER A 222 -23.59 21.25 0.38
CA SER A 222 -24.92 20.74 0.65
C SER A 222 -25.04 19.22 0.53
N LEU A 223 -24.18 18.59 -0.26
CA LEU A 223 -24.10 17.14 -0.46
C LEU A 223 -23.24 16.42 0.61
N LYS A 224 -22.70 17.19 1.57
CA LYS A 224 -21.87 16.66 2.66
C LYS A 224 -20.69 15.82 2.19
N PRO A 225 -19.81 16.37 1.33
CA PRO A 225 -18.52 15.73 1.06
C PRO A 225 -17.65 15.81 2.33
N ASP A 226 -16.64 14.97 2.39
CA ASP A 226 -15.69 14.95 3.50
C ASP A 226 -14.61 16.05 3.37
N GLY A 227 -14.47 16.65 2.19
CA GLY A 227 -13.55 17.74 1.94
C GLY A 227 -13.68 18.36 0.54
N TYR A 228 -12.90 19.43 0.34
CA TYR A 228 -12.84 20.18 -0.90
C TYR A 228 -11.42 20.71 -1.12
N LEU A 229 -10.80 20.39 -2.24
CA LEU A 229 -9.46 20.80 -2.62
C LEU A 229 -9.46 21.43 -4.02
N LEU A 230 -8.66 22.45 -4.21
CA LEU A 230 -8.49 23.06 -5.52
C LEU A 230 -7.36 22.38 -6.29
N LYS A 231 -7.55 22.10 -7.58
CA LYS A 231 -6.54 21.57 -8.49
C LYS A 231 -5.35 22.51 -8.68
N THR A 232 -5.50 23.79 -8.30
CA THR A 232 -4.46 24.82 -8.35
C THR A 232 -3.52 24.82 -7.14
N LEU A 233 -3.82 24.03 -6.12
CA LEU A 233 -2.93 23.86 -4.96
C LEU A 233 -1.64 23.13 -5.38
N GLU A 234 -0.56 23.48 -4.69
CA GLU A 234 0.70 22.76 -4.81
C GLU A 234 0.52 21.28 -4.42
N PRO A 235 1.16 20.33 -5.12
CA PRO A 235 1.03 18.90 -4.83
C PRO A 235 1.26 18.54 -3.35
N ALA A 236 2.26 19.15 -2.73
CA ALA A 236 2.55 18.93 -1.31
C ALA A 236 1.38 19.30 -0.37
N LYS A 237 0.61 20.34 -0.71
CA LYS A 237 -0.58 20.75 0.06
C LYS A 237 -1.74 19.80 -0.13
N ILE A 238 -1.88 19.22 -1.32
CA ILE A 238 -2.90 18.18 -1.60
C ILE A 238 -2.58 16.93 -0.78
N ILE A 239 -1.32 16.46 -0.81
CA ILE A 239 -0.86 15.32 -0.01
C ILE A 239 -1.12 15.57 1.48
N GLN A 240 -0.68 16.72 2.00
CA GLN A 240 -0.88 17.07 3.41
C GLN A 240 -2.36 17.07 3.82
N ALA A 241 -3.24 17.60 2.98
CA ALA A 241 -4.69 17.61 3.27
C ALA A 241 -5.28 16.20 3.32
N ILE A 242 -4.79 15.30 2.48
CA ILE A 242 -5.21 13.89 2.49
C ILE A 242 -4.65 13.17 3.72
N ASP A 243 -3.38 13.40 4.09
CA ASP A 243 -2.77 12.86 5.30
C ASP A 243 -3.55 13.31 6.54
N ASP A 244 -3.82 14.61 6.67
CA ASP A 244 -4.61 15.18 7.78
C ASP A 244 -6.03 14.60 7.85
N PHE A 245 -6.63 14.31 6.69
CA PHE A 245 -7.94 13.68 6.63
C PHE A 245 -7.89 12.26 7.22
N PHE A 246 -6.93 11.42 6.81
CA PHE A 246 -6.79 10.06 7.34
C PHE A 246 -6.42 10.03 8.82
N GLU A 247 -5.58 10.93 9.29
CA GLU A 247 -5.25 11.03 10.72
C GLU A 247 -6.49 11.39 11.57
N LYS A 248 -7.33 12.30 11.11
CA LYS A 248 -8.61 12.63 11.78
C LYS A 248 -9.58 11.45 11.82
N GLN A 249 -9.59 10.61 10.79
CA GLN A 249 -10.42 9.40 10.75
C GLN A 249 -9.95 8.34 11.77
N LYS A 250 -8.63 8.14 11.93
CA LYS A 250 -8.07 7.23 12.95
C LYS A 250 -8.53 7.63 14.36
N GLY A 251 -8.52 8.92 14.66
CA GLY A 251 -8.95 9.44 15.97
C GLY A 251 -10.44 9.19 16.26
N LYS A 252 -11.31 9.14 15.24
CA LYS A 252 -12.75 8.87 15.42
C LYS A 252 -13.07 7.38 15.68
N ASN A 253 -12.23 6.47 15.21
CA ASN A 253 -12.42 5.03 15.37
C ASN A 253 -11.92 4.49 16.73
N HIS A 254 -11.28 5.33 17.54
CA HIS A 254 -10.73 4.98 18.87
C HIS A 254 -11.47 5.69 20.02
N ALA A 255 -12.54 6.41 19.74
CA ALA A 255 -13.42 7.06 20.70
C ALA A 255 -14.81 6.39 20.74
#